data_a4a4e72882c8e50d65f47cddb83364f0
#
_entry.id   a4a4e72882c8e50d65f47cddb83364f0
#
_cell.length_a   1.000
_cell.length_b   1.000
_cell.length_c   1.000
_cell.angle_alpha   90.00
_cell.angle_beta   90.00
_cell.angle_gamma   90.00
#
_symmetry.space_group_name_H-M   'P 1'
#
loop_
_entity.id
_entity.type
_entity.pdbx_description
1 polymer ?
#
loop_
_entity_poly.entity_id
_entity_poly.type
_entity_poly.pdbx_seq_one_letter_code
_entity_poly.pdbx_strand_id
1 'polypeptide(L)'
;MPGSNSAVPSTRSPAISPSVRKLMALVLVAAGLSACGLVSAMVDGLKYAKAVEADLEETTGVRPAVGFNWANGRLTSVTVSFPKLYDDKPLRELAAATRAAVTKEFKQNPENIVLAFSLGATAGTTAQAEQPGRVN
;
A
#
# COMPACT_ATOMS: atom_id res chain seq x y z
N MET A 1 -74.28 2.58 4.81
CA MET A 1 -72.94 2.17 4.37
C MET A 1 -71.91 3.09 5.00
N PRO A 2 -71.17 2.62 5.97
CA PRO A 2 -70.20 3.46 6.65
C PRO A 2 -68.90 3.49 5.84
N GLY A 3 -68.41 4.69 5.51
CA GLY A 3 -67.15 4.95 4.85
C GLY A 3 -65.97 4.72 5.78
N SER A 4 -65.02 3.91 5.33
CA SER A 4 -63.74 3.68 6.01
C SER A 4 -62.80 4.86 5.78
N ASN A 5 -62.58 5.66 6.83
CA ASN A 5 -61.54 6.64 6.90
C ASN A 5 -60.21 5.94 7.20
N SER A 6 -59.42 5.70 6.17
CA SER A 6 -58.02 5.30 6.34
C SER A 6 -57.19 6.54 6.67
N ALA A 7 -56.86 6.72 7.95
CA ALA A 7 -55.88 7.71 8.38
C ALA A 7 -54.49 7.31 7.95
N VAL A 8 -53.90 8.08 7.05
CA VAL A 8 -52.50 7.97 6.67
C VAL A 8 -51.65 8.56 7.81
N PRO A 9 -50.70 7.81 8.39
CA PRO A 9 -49.80 8.38 9.38
C PRO A 9 -48.83 9.35 8.72
N SER A 10 -48.92 10.61 9.06
CA SER A 10 -47.96 11.65 8.68
C SER A 10 -46.62 11.33 9.29
N THR A 11 -45.68 10.93 8.45
CA THR A 11 -44.28 10.75 8.86
C THR A 11 -43.67 12.13 9.09
N ARG A 12 -43.68 12.57 10.36
CA ARG A 12 -42.92 13.75 10.78
C ARG A 12 -41.43 13.46 10.61
N SER A 13 -40.82 14.05 9.62
CA SER A 13 -39.35 14.12 9.52
C SER A 13 -38.82 14.86 10.76
N PRO A 14 -37.87 14.30 11.50
CA PRO A 14 -37.24 14.99 12.61
C PRO A 14 -36.54 16.23 12.09
N ALA A 15 -36.97 17.41 12.50
CA ALA A 15 -36.29 18.67 12.25
C ALA A 15 -34.93 18.62 12.96
N ILE A 16 -33.85 18.40 12.18
CA ILE A 16 -32.48 18.42 12.70
C ILE A 16 -32.18 19.85 13.13
N SER A 17 -31.93 20.04 14.43
CA SER A 17 -31.56 21.32 15.04
C SER A 17 -30.38 21.96 14.32
N PRO A 18 -30.37 23.30 14.10
CA PRO A 18 -29.25 23.99 13.43
C PRO A 18 -27.91 23.77 14.13
N SER A 19 -27.90 23.51 15.40
CA SER A 19 -26.71 23.18 16.20
C SER A 19 -26.14 21.83 15.80
N VAL A 20 -26.95 20.82 15.51
CA VAL A 20 -26.54 19.49 15.08
C VAL A 20 -25.94 19.56 13.64
N ARG A 21 -26.53 20.40 12.78
CA ARG A 21 -26.00 20.63 11.43
C ARG A 21 -24.58 21.25 11.44
N LYS A 22 -24.34 22.22 12.34
CA LYS A 22 -23.03 22.83 12.53
C LYS A 22 -22.00 21.86 13.07
N LEU A 23 -22.38 21.02 14.04
CA LEU A 23 -21.54 19.96 14.59
C LEU A 23 -21.20 18.89 13.54
N MET A 24 -22.17 18.48 12.74
CA MET A 24 -21.96 17.49 11.68
C MET A 24 -21.06 18.01 10.56
N ALA A 25 -21.19 19.29 10.20
CA ALA A 25 -20.30 19.95 9.24
C ALA A 25 -18.87 20.06 9.77
N LEU A 26 -18.69 20.35 11.06
CA LEU A 26 -17.37 20.44 11.70
C LEU A 26 -16.66 19.08 11.76
N VAL A 27 -17.39 18.00 12.04
CA VAL A 27 -16.84 16.63 12.05
C VAL A 27 -16.42 16.17 10.64
N LEU A 28 -17.19 16.51 9.61
CA LEU A 28 -16.85 16.20 8.22
C LEU A 28 -15.59 16.94 7.73
N VAL A 29 -15.41 18.20 8.16
CA VAL A 29 -14.19 18.98 7.83
C VAL A 29 -12.96 18.41 8.53
N ALA A 30 -13.09 18.00 9.79
CA ALA A 30 -11.99 17.38 10.54
C ALA A 30 -11.56 16.03 9.97
N ALA A 31 -12.49 15.22 9.46
CA ALA A 31 -12.19 13.94 8.81
C ALA A 31 -11.48 14.12 7.45
N GLY A 32 -11.77 15.20 6.72
CA GLY A 32 -11.13 15.50 5.43
C GLY A 32 -9.66 15.88 5.51
N LEU A 33 -9.23 16.48 6.61
CA LEU A 33 -7.83 16.92 6.81
C LEU A 33 -6.86 15.74 7.09
N SER A 34 -7.35 14.62 7.61
CA SER A 34 -6.53 13.44 7.91
C SER A 34 -6.19 12.61 6.66
N ALA A 35 -6.98 12.69 5.59
CA ALA A 35 -6.77 11.93 4.38
C ALA A 35 -5.64 12.48 3.49
N CYS A 36 -5.39 13.80 3.52
CA CYS A 36 -4.35 14.43 2.70
C CYS A 36 -2.93 14.01 3.08
N GLY A 37 -2.66 13.72 4.35
CA GLY A 37 -1.32 13.32 4.81
C GLY A 37 -0.90 11.92 4.34
N LEU A 38 -1.83 10.98 4.27
CA LEU A 38 -1.56 9.61 3.81
C LEU A 38 -1.28 9.54 2.31
N VAL A 39 -2.03 10.29 1.51
CA VAL A 39 -1.84 10.33 0.05
C VAL A 39 -0.49 10.95 -0.30
N SER A 40 -0.09 12.04 0.37
CA SER A 40 1.21 12.68 0.15
C SER A 40 2.37 11.75 0.50
N ALA A 41 2.28 11.03 1.62
CA ALA A 41 3.31 10.06 2.03
C ALA A 41 3.48 8.91 1.03
N MET A 42 2.38 8.42 0.45
CA MET A 42 2.44 7.38 -0.58
C MET A 42 3.07 7.89 -1.89
N VAL A 43 2.69 9.09 -2.34
CA VAL A 43 3.25 9.70 -3.55
C VAL A 43 4.75 9.96 -3.38
N ASP A 44 5.16 10.46 -2.24
CA ASP A 44 6.57 10.70 -1.95
C ASP A 44 7.34 9.38 -1.84
N GLY A 45 6.77 8.36 -1.20
CA GLY A 45 7.35 7.03 -1.13
C GLY A 45 7.60 6.40 -2.50
N LEU A 46 6.66 6.55 -3.45
CA LEU A 46 6.85 6.09 -4.83
C LEU A 46 7.97 6.83 -5.56
N LYS A 47 8.14 8.13 -5.33
CA LYS A 47 9.25 8.90 -5.90
C LYS A 47 10.59 8.41 -5.37
N TYR A 48 10.69 8.17 -4.06
CA TYR A 48 11.90 7.63 -3.44
C TYR A 48 12.21 6.21 -3.94
N ALA A 49 11.20 5.35 -4.05
CA ALA A 49 11.36 4.01 -4.62
C ALA A 49 11.93 4.06 -6.04
N LYS A 50 11.38 4.93 -6.90
CA LYS A 50 11.88 5.12 -8.27
C LYS A 50 13.29 5.71 -8.33
N ALA A 51 13.65 6.58 -7.40
CA ALA A 51 15.01 7.11 -7.31
C ALA A 51 16.00 6.02 -6.88
N VAL A 52 15.64 5.14 -5.94
CA VAL A 52 16.44 3.97 -5.57
C VAL A 52 16.60 2.99 -6.75
N GLU A 53 15.51 2.75 -7.51
CA GLU A 53 15.57 1.91 -8.72
C GLU A 53 16.60 2.44 -9.73
N ALA A 54 16.58 3.77 -9.98
CA ALA A 54 17.50 4.40 -10.92
C ALA A 54 18.97 4.41 -10.43
N ASP A 55 19.19 4.71 -9.15
CA ASP A 55 20.52 4.71 -8.54
C ASP A 55 21.15 3.29 -8.55
N LEU A 56 20.34 2.27 -8.28
CA LEU A 56 20.77 0.88 -8.35
C LEU A 56 20.96 0.40 -9.80
N GLU A 57 20.15 0.86 -10.74
CA GLU A 57 20.34 0.55 -12.16
C GLU A 57 21.68 1.10 -12.67
N GLU A 58 22.03 2.32 -12.28
CA GLU A 58 23.33 2.92 -12.62
C GLU A 58 24.50 2.13 -12.02
N THR A 59 24.36 1.70 -10.76
CA THR A 59 25.43 1.00 -10.04
C THR A 59 25.57 -0.46 -10.42
N THR A 60 24.45 -1.15 -10.67
CA THR A 60 24.43 -2.60 -10.92
C THR A 60 24.23 -2.99 -12.37
N GLY A 61 23.81 -2.05 -13.22
CA GLY A 61 23.48 -2.29 -14.63
C GLY A 61 22.12 -2.96 -14.84
N VAL A 62 21.34 -3.17 -13.76
CA VAL A 62 20.00 -3.79 -13.84
C VAL A 62 19.06 -3.06 -12.90
N ARG A 63 17.90 -2.69 -13.42
CA ARG A 63 16.86 -2.01 -12.64
C ARG A 63 16.12 -2.99 -11.75
N PRO A 64 16.21 -2.86 -10.41
CA PRO A 64 15.40 -3.64 -9.50
C PRO A 64 14.01 -3.05 -9.37
N ALA A 65 13.08 -3.81 -8.79
CA ALA A 65 11.80 -3.30 -8.32
C ALA A 65 11.90 -2.97 -6.83
N VAL A 66 11.43 -1.78 -6.46
CA VAL A 66 11.49 -1.31 -5.06
C VAL A 66 10.07 -1.18 -4.50
N GLY A 67 9.80 -1.96 -3.46
CA GLY A 67 8.59 -1.87 -2.64
C GLY A 67 8.90 -1.28 -1.27
N PHE A 68 7.91 -0.67 -0.63
CA PHE A 68 8.05 -0.13 0.72
C PHE A 68 6.77 -0.29 1.53
N ASN A 69 6.93 -0.35 2.86
CA ASN A 69 5.82 -0.42 3.81
C ASN A 69 5.92 0.70 4.85
N TRP A 70 4.78 1.28 5.12
CA TRP A 70 4.61 2.29 6.17
C TRP A 70 3.62 1.79 7.22
N ALA A 71 3.95 1.96 8.49
CA ALA A 71 3.04 1.71 9.59
C ALA A 71 3.18 2.83 10.62
N ASN A 72 2.04 3.39 11.06
CA ASN A 72 1.99 4.45 12.07
C ASN A 72 2.86 5.68 11.73
N GLY A 73 2.92 6.06 10.45
CA GLY A 73 3.72 7.21 9.98
C GLY A 73 5.23 6.96 9.91
N ARG A 74 5.69 5.71 10.09
CA ARG A 74 7.10 5.31 10.02
C ARG A 74 7.33 4.35 8.86
N LEU A 75 8.48 4.49 8.22
CA LEU A 75 8.93 3.55 7.19
C LEU A 75 9.43 2.27 7.88
N THR A 76 8.66 1.19 7.79
CA THR A 76 8.98 -0.07 8.47
C THR A 76 9.87 -0.97 7.63
N SER A 77 9.63 -1.05 6.32
CA SER A 77 10.48 -1.87 5.46
C SER A 77 10.60 -1.31 4.05
N VAL A 78 11.75 -1.56 3.44
CA VAL A 78 11.99 -1.38 2.00
C VAL A 78 12.46 -2.72 1.45
N THR A 79 11.79 -3.20 0.40
CA THR A 79 12.14 -4.44 -0.30
C THR A 79 12.68 -4.11 -1.67
N VAL A 80 13.90 -4.51 -1.95
CA VAL A 80 14.54 -4.34 -3.26
C VAL A 80 14.66 -5.71 -3.92
N SER A 81 13.94 -5.89 -5.03
CA SER A 81 13.86 -7.16 -5.76
C SER A 81 14.61 -7.07 -7.07
N PHE A 82 15.68 -7.82 -7.22
CA PHE A 82 16.41 -7.96 -8.46
C PHE A 82 15.80 -9.04 -9.34
N PRO A 83 15.72 -8.85 -10.67
CA PRO A 83 15.07 -9.78 -11.59
C PRO A 83 15.85 -11.09 -11.79
N LYS A 84 17.11 -11.16 -11.34
CA LYS A 84 17.98 -12.34 -11.42
C LYS A 84 19.03 -12.33 -10.32
N LEU A 85 19.64 -13.48 -10.09
CA LEU A 85 20.88 -13.59 -9.34
C LEU A 85 22.04 -13.07 -10.21
N TYR A 86 23.05 -12.53 -9.55
CA TYR A 86 24.29 -12.07 -10.20
C TYR A 86 25.41 -13.06 -9.89
N ASP A 87 25.99 -13.63 -10.92
CA ASP A 87 27.14 -14.55 -10.79
C ASP A 87 28.46 -13.79 -10.60
N ASP A 88 28.50 -12.55 -11.07
CA ASP A 88 29.69 -11.69 -11.14
C ASP A 88 29.77 -10.67 -9.99
N LYS A 89 28.72 -10.50 -9.21
CA LYS A 89 28.68 -9.54 -8.09
C LYS A 89 28.46 -10.24 -6.75
N PRO A 90 29.37 -10.05 -5.79
CA PRO A 90 29.20 -10.59 -4.45
C PRO A 90 27.93 -10.03 -3.79
N LEU A 91 27.16 -10.89 -3.13
CA LEU A 91 25.95 -10.50 -2.42
C LEU A 91 26.19 -9.37 -1.40
N ARG A 92 27.36 -9.36 -0.78
CA ARG A 92 27.77 -8.30 0.16
C ARG A 92 27.86 -6.93 -0.50
N GLU A 93 28.35 -6.86 -1.72
CA GLU A 93 28.46 -5.63 -2.50
C GLU A 93 27.06 -5.11 -2.89
N LEU A 94 26.18 -6.01 -3.38
CA LEU A 94 24.80 -5.68 -3.68
C LEU A 94 24.03 -5.19 -2.44
N ALA A 95 24.26 -5.83 -1.30
CA ALA A 95 23.64 -5.42 -0.04
C ALA A 95 24.14 -4.03 0.43
N ALA A 96 25.42 -3.75 0.25
CA ALA A 96 26.01 -2.44 0.58
C ALA A 96 25.46 -1.34 -0.35
N ALA A 97 25.43 -1.57 -1.65
CA ALA A 97 24.86 -0.66 -2.64
C ALA A 97 23.38 -0.39 -2.38
N THR A 98 22.61 -1.44 -2.13
CA THR A 98 21.16 -1.32 -1.80
C THR A 98 20.95 -0.49 -0.55
N ARG A 99 21.70 -0.74 0.51
CA ARG A 99 21.61 0.04 1.75
C ARG A 99 21.95 1.51 1.52
N ALA A 100 23.03 1.79 0.77
CA ALA A 100 23.45 3.15 0.46
C ALA A 100 22.36 3.89 -0.34
N ALA A 101 21.82 3.28 -1.40
CA ALA A 101 20.76 3.86 -2.22
C ALA A 101 19.48 4.14 -1.41
N VAL A 102 19.02 3.20 -0.60
CA VAL A 102 17.84 3.37 0.25
C VAL A 102 18.04 4.49 1.26
N THR A 103 19.19 4.55 1.94
CA THR A 103 19.48 5.58 2.93
C THR A 103 19.62 6.97 2.30
N LYS A 104 20.11 7.05 1.07
CA LYS A 104 20.28 8.29 0.31
C LYS A 104 18.93 8.88 -0.12
N GLU A 105 18.04 8.05 -0.64
CA GLU A 105 16.82 8.49 -1.30
C GLU A 105 15.62 8.64 -0.34
N PHE A 106 15.49 7.75 0.64
CA PHE A 106 14.39 7.85 1.61
C PHE A 106 14.73 8.83 2.73
N LYS A 107 13.77 9.73 3.03
CA LYS A 107 13.91 10.70 4.15
C LYS A 107 13.93 10.06 5.54
N GLN A 108 13.35 8.86 5.65
CA GLN A 108 13.35 8.08 6.89
C GLN A 108 14.12 6.79 6.65
N ASN A 109 14.95 6.42 7.63
CA ASN A 109 15.59 5.12 7.60
C ASN A 109 14.56 4.03 7.89
N PRO A 110 14.42 3.02 7.03
CA PRO A 110 13.54 1.90 7.29
C PRO A 110 14.08 1.06 8.47
N GLU A 111 13.17 0.44 9.20
CA GLU A 111 13.55 -0.51 10.26
C GLU A 111 14.17 -1.78 9.66
N ASN A 112 13.76 -2.12 8.42
CA ASN A 112 14.23 -3.32 7.73
C ASN A 112 14.46 -3.04 6.23
N ILE A 113 15.58 -3.54 5.69
CA ILE A 113 15.85 -3.55 4.25
C ILE A 113 15.94 -5.02 3.82
N VAL A 114 15.07 -5.43 2.92
CA VAL A 114 15.00 -6.78 2.37
C VAL A 114 15.56 -6.78 0.96
N LEU A 115 16.54 -7.65 0.71
CA LEU A 115 17.08 -7.90 -0.61
C LEU A 115 16.49 -9.22 -1.13
N ALA A 116 15.81 -9.18 -2.27
CA ALA A 116 15.18 -10.32 -2.90
C ALA A 116 15.70 -10.54 -4.32
N PHE A 117 15.70 -11.78 -4.75
CA PHE A 117 16.07 -12.16 -6.11
C PHE A 117 14.99 -13.02 -6.73
N SER A 118 14.67 -12.76 -7.99
CA SER A 118 13.80 -13.64 -8.75
C SER A 118 14.64 -14.79 -9.30
N LEU A 119 14.27 -16.01 -8.96
CA LEU A 119 14.95 -17.22 -9.43
C LEU A 119 14.38 -17.74 -10.77
N GLY A 120 13.52 -16.96 -11.41
CA GLY A 120 12.77 -17.37 -12.58
C GLY A 120 11.47 -18.11 -12.19
N ALA A 121 10.58 -18.28 -13.15
CA ALA A 121 9.43 -19.15 -12.97
C ALA A 121 9.94 -20.59 -12.93
N THR A 122 9.72 -21.31 -11.83
CA THR A 122 9.83 -22.77 -11.86
C THR A 122 8.81 -23.26 -12.87
N ALA A 123 9.30 -23.79 -14.00
CA ALA A 123 8.44 -24.36 -15.01
C ALA A 123 7.61 -25.49 -14.38
N GLY A 124 6.36 -25.23 -14.15
CA GLY A 124 5.33 -26.24 -13.94
C GLY A 124 5.40 -27.00 -12.60
N THR A 125 4.74 -26.47 -11.62
CA THR A 125 3.79 -27.29 -10.88
C THR A 125 2.49 -26.49 -10.84
N THR A 126 1.67 -26.66 -11.84
CA THR A 126 0.23 -26.56 -11.68
C THR A 126 -0.10 -27.55 -10.57
N ALA A 127 -0.13 -27.08 -9.34
CA ALA A 127 -0.84 -27.76 -8.29
C ALA A 127 -2.30 -27.69 -8.72
N GLN A 128 -2.69 -28.67 -9.52
CA GLN A 128 -4.06 -29.01 -9.79
C GLN A 128 -4.65 -29.30 -8.42
N ALA A 129 -5.41 -28.34 -7.92
CA ALA A 129 -6.22 -28.55 -6.74
C ALA A 129 -7.15 -29.73 -7.09
N GLU A 130 -6.75 -30.90 -6.64
CA GLU A 130 -7.53 -32.12 -6.66
C GLU A 130 -8.79 -31.84 -5.83
N GLN A 131 -9.88 -31.61 -6.52
CA GLN A 131 -11.20 -31.55 -5.90
C GLN A 131 -11.45 -32.93 -5.30
N PRO A 132 -11.69 -33.05 -3.98
CA PRO A 132 -12.09 -34.32 -3.40
C PRO A 132 -13.43 -34.72 -4.02
N GLY A 133 -13.41 -35.93 -4.55
CA GLY A 133 -14.46 -36.53 -5.35
C GLY A 133 -15.83 -36.44 -4.71
N ARG A 134 -16.76 -36.06 -5.56
CA ARG A 134 -18.17 -36.22 -5.36
C ARG A 134 -18.44 -37.75 -5.36
N VAL A 135 -18.65 -38.29 -4.18
CA VAL A 135 -19.17 -39.66 -4.05
C VAL A 135 -20.67 -39.63 -4.34
N ASN A 136 -21.05 -40.40 -5.29
CA ASN A 136 -22.46 -40.63 -5.69
C ASN A 136 -23.07 -41.72 -4.81
#